data_bcef0191ad7fb9b90eb39bcc632bfeda
#
_entry.id   bcef0191ad7fb9b90eb39bcc632bfeda
#
_cell.length_a   1.000
_cell.length_b   1.000
_cell.length_c   1.000
_cell.angle_alpha   90.00
_cell.angle_beta   90.00
_cell.angle_gamma   90.00
#
_symmetry.space_group_name_H-M   'P 1'
#
loop_
_entity.id
_entity.type
_entity.pdbx_description
1 polymer ?
#
loop_
_entity_poly.entity_id
_entity_poly.type
_entity_poly.pdbx_seq_one_letter_code
_entity_poly.pdbx_strand_id
1 'polypeptide(L)'
;VSRGLGDVYKRQIAPLGKYKNAMIFWQIGALLEKYEATLKTPVKELSDDAVEEILYGSDDRIKIKSSLIGTSSDYFVTYEGVVKYIQMLQEKDASATAQKWAEQFARTTVCPECKGARLNKEALHFRIHDKNINDLANMDINELYDWLMNVDQFLSDKQKKIAAEILKEIRTRLKFLLDVGSVSYTH
;
A
#
# COMPACT_ATOMS: atom_id res chain seq x y z
N VAL A 1 6.65 8.47 -12.88
CA VAL A 1 6.43 8.11 -11.46
C VAL A 1 7.17 9.02 -10.47
N SER A 2 8.14 9.82 -10.82
CA SER A 2 9.02 10.50 -9.84
C SER A 2 8.85 12.02 -9.68
N ARG A 3 7.77 12.62 -10.17
CA ARG A 3 7.58 14.08 -10.08
C ARG A 3 7.28 14.63 -8.68
N GLY A 4 7.16 13.80 -7.66
CA GLY A 4 6.83 14.20 -6.29
C GLY A 4 7.89 13.95 -5.22
N LEU A 5 9.00 13.27 -5.53
CA LEU A 5 9.99 12.85 -4.54
C LEU A 5 11.20 13.79 -4.42
N GLY A 6 11.36 14.79 -5.30
CA GLY A 6 12.45 15.74 -5.23
C GLY A 6 11.99 17.18 -5.42
N ASP A 7 12.42 18.07 -4.55
CA ASP A 7 12.32 19.50 -4.79
C ASP A 7 13.50 19.93 -5.66
N VAL A 8 13.24 20.05 -6.95
CA VAL A 8 14.24 20.41 -7.99
C VAL A 8 14.97 21.71 -7.64
N TYR A 9 14.31 22.62 -6.93
CA TYR A 9 14.88 23.91 -6.53
C TYR A 9 15.70 23.85 -5.24
N LYS A 10 15.37 22.91 -4.32
CA LYS A 10 16.02 22.83 -3.01
C LYS A 10 17.09 21.75 -2.90
N ARG A 11 17.41 21.06 -4.00
CA ARG A 11 18.43 19.97 -4.03
C ARG A 11 18.18 18.90 -2.97
N GLN A 12 16.91 18.55 -2.72
CA GLN A 12 16.51 17.63 -1.65
C GLN A 12 15.63 16.52 -2.20
N ILE A 13 15.84 15.31 -1.69
CA ILE A 13 14.89 14.21 -1.83
C ILE A 13 13.83 14.45 -0.77
N ALA A 14 12.57 14.73 -1.18
CA ALA A 14 11.51 15.19 -0.29
C ALA A 14 11.37 14.36 1.02
N PRO A 15 11.40 13.01 0.99
CA PRO A 15 11.31 12.20 2.19
C PRO A 15 12.52 12.31 3.13
N LEU A 16 13.67 12.73 2.66
CA LEU A 16 14.87 12.86 3.50
C LEU A 16 15.01 14.26 4.10
N GLY A 17 14.42 15.26 3.43
CA GLY A 17 14.51 16.65 3.83
C GLY A 17 15.93 17.23 3.74
N LYS A 18 16.28 18.11 4.67
CA LYS A 18 17.63 18.66 4.74
C LYS A 18 18.64 17.61 5.21
N TYR A 19 19.88 17.75 4.75
CA TYR A 19 20.98 16.89 5.19
C TYR A 19 21.03 16.80 6.72
N LYS A 20 21.16 15.59 7.20
CA LYS A 20 21.41 15.26 8.61
C LYS A 20 22.59 14.30 8.69
N ASN A 21 23.33 14.34 9.78
CA ASN A 21 24.39 13.38 10.05
C ASN A 21 23.78 12.03 10.47
N ALA A 22 23.24 11.28 9.49
CA ALA A 22 22.52 10.02 9.68
C ALA A 22 22.95 8.99 8.64
N MET A 23 22.84 7.71 9.00
CA MET A 23 23.30 6.58 8.19
C MET A 23 22.79 6.62 6.76
N ILE A 24 21.51 6.95 6.53
CA ILE A 24 20.93 7.00 5.20
C ILE A 24 21.64 8.01 4.28
N PHE A 25 22.06 9.16 4.82
CA PHE A 25 22.81 10.15 4.02
C PHE A 25 24.25 9.70 3.72
N TRP A 26 24.86 8.94 4.63
CA TRP A 26 26.18 8.37 4.37
C TRP A 26 26.10 7.29 3.29
N GLN A 27 25.07 6.46 3.33
CA GLN A 27 24.81 5.44 2.31
C GLN A 27 24.58 6.07 0.93
N ILE A 28 23.71 7.08 0.85
CA ILE A 28 23.46 7.78 -0.40
C ILE A 28 24.73 8.50 -0.89
N GLY A 29 25.50 9.11 0.01
CA GLY A 29 26.78 9.74 -0.34
C GLY A 29 27.76 8.75 -0.95
N ALA A 30 27.90 7.57 -0.35
CA ALA A 30 28.77 6.50 -0.87
C ALA A 30 28.25 5.89 -2.18
N LEU A 31 26.93 5.79 -2.35
CA LEU A 31 26.31 5.37 -3.61
C LEU A 31 26.60 6.35 -4.75
N LEU A 32 26.48 7.65 -4.47
CA LEU A 32 26.70 8.70 -5.45
C LEU A 32 28.15 8.78 -5.92
N GLU A 33 29.16 8.33 -5.12
CA GLU A 33 30.54 8.23 -5.56
C GLU A 33 30.69 7.32 -6.81
N LYS A 34 29.85 6.27 -6.95
CA LYS A 34 29.79 5.38 -8.12
C LYS A 34 29.43 6.15 -9.43
N TYR A 35 28.66 7.22 -9.28
CA TYR A 35 28.15 8.04 -10.38
C TYR A 35 28.90 9.38 -10.52
N GLU A 36 30.08 9.50 -9.92
CA GLU A 36 30.87 10.72 -9.88
C GLU A 36 30.10 11.97 -9.38
N ALA A 37 29.10 11.72 -8.54
CA ALA A 37 28.20 12.70 -7.96
C ALA A 37 28.35 12.81 -6.44
N THR A 38 27.75 13.83 -5.85
CA THR A 38 27.79 14.10 -4.42
C THR A 38 26.40 14.44 -3.88
N LEU A 39 26.23 14.45 -2.55
CA LEU A 39 24.99 14.92 -1.91
C LEU A 39 24.63 16.38 -2.24
N LYS A 40 25.54 17.14 -2.83
CA LYS A 40 25.31 18.53 -3.29
C LYS A 40 24.84 18.60 -4.75
N THR A 41 24.98 17.54 -5.52
CA THR A 41 24.55 17.46 -6.92
C THR A 41 23.02 17.54 -6.99
N PRO A 42 22.45 18.45 -7.79
CA PRO A 42 21.01 18.52 -7.99
C PRO A 42 20.45 17.21 -8.57
N VAL A 43 19.29 16.75 -8.10
CA VAL A 43 18.67 15.48 -8.57
C VAL A 43 18.47 15.47 -10.09
N LYS A 44 18.19 16.63 -10.71
CA LYS A 44 18.03 16.77 -12.17
C LYS A 44 19.31 16.50 -12.99
N GLU A 45 20.47 16.55 -12.34
CA GLU A 45 21.78 16.35 -12.97
C GLU A 45 22.29 14.91 -12.75
N LEU A 46 21.59 14.12 -11.95
CA LEU A 46 21.87 12.70 -11.76
C LEU A 46 21.36 11.89 -12.95
N SER A 47 22.05 10.80 -13.26
CA SER A 47 21.56 9.81 -14.23
C SER A 47 20.31 9.11 -13.73
N ASP A 48 19.49 8.59 -14.65
CA ASP A 48 18.28 7.82 -14.29
C ASP A 48 18.63 6.61 -13.44
N ASP A 49 19.73 5.92 -13.72
CA ASP A 49 20.22 4.78 -12.93
C ASP A 49 20.57 5.20 -11.50
N ALA A 50 21.24 6.35 -11.31
CA ALA A 50 21.55 6.86 -9.99
C ALA A 50 20.28 7.19 -9.19
N VAL A 51 19.28 7.77 -9.84
CA VAL A 51 17.99 8.08 -9.21
C VAL A 51 17.25 6.80 -8.86
N GLU A 52 17.28 5.79 -9.73
CA GLU A 52 16.65 4.49 -9.49
C GLU A 52 17.30 3.78 -8.30
N GLU A 53 18.62 3.70 -8.24
CA GLU A 53 19.32 3.10 -7.10
C GLU A 53 19.08 3.90 -5.79
N ILE A 54 19.00 5.22 -5.82
CA ILE A 54 18.64 6.02 -4.64
C ILE A 54 17.23 5.68 -4.15
N LEU A 55 16.28 5.50 -5.05
CA LEU A 55 14.88 5.25 -4.68
C LEU A 55 14.63 3.81 -4.23
N TYR A 56 15.15 2.85 -4.96
CA TYR A 56 14.79 1.43 -4.81
C TYR A 56 15.91 0.58 -4.20
N GLY A 57 17.10 1.14 -4.06
CA GLY A 57 18.24 0.43 -3.49
C GLY A 57 19.20 -0.11 -4.56
N SER A 58 20.30 -0.66 -4.09
CA SER A 58 21.34 -1.25 -4.91
C SER A 58 21.72 -2.62 -4.36
N ASP A 59 21.89 -3.60 -5.24
CA ASP A 59 22.40 -4.94 -4.87
C ASP A 59 23.92 -4.90 -4.54
N ASP A 60 24.59 -3.84 -4.94
CA ASP A 60 26.01 -3.64 -4.67
C ASP A 60 26.25 -3.32 -3.19
N ARG A 61 27.31 -3.88 -2.64
CA ARG A 61 27.78 -3.50 -1.30
C ARG A 61 28.43 -2.13 -1.33
N ILE A 62 27.85 -1.19 -0.62
CA ILE A 62 28.34 0.18 -0.52
C ILE A 62 29.35 0.28 0.63
N LYS A 63 30.49 0.89 0.35
CA LYS A 63 31.55 1.12 1.34
C LYS A 63 31.33 2.45 2.06
N ILE A 64 31.05 2.39 3.36
CA ILE A 64 30.96 3.56 4.22
C ILE A 64 32.29 3.75 4.93
N LYS A 65 32.87 4.96 4.77
CA LYS A 65 34.19 5.30 5.35
C LYS A 65 34.13 5.31 6.88
N SER A 66 35.11 4.73 7.51
CA SER A 66 35.26 4.65 8.97
C SER A 66 35.20 6.02 9.66
N SER A 67 35.70 7.07 9.03
CA SER A 67 35.65 8.44 9.53
C SER A 67 34.25 9.01 9.73
N LEU A 68 33.24 8.49 9.02
CA LEU A 68 31.85 8.91 9.16
C LEU A 68 31.14 8.22 10.34
N ILE A 69 31.57 7.00 10.67
CA ILE A 69 30.92 6.15 11.67
C ILE A 69 31.68 6.20 13.01
N GLY A 70 32.90 6.75 13.03
CA GLY A 70 33.76 6.79 14.24
C GLY A 70 34.33 5.41 14.59
N THR A 71 34.47 4.52 13.63
CA THR A 71 35.07 3.18 13.80
C THR A 71 36.48 3.12 13.25
N SER A 72 37.25 2.08 13.58
CA SER A 72 38.61 1.86 13.07
C SER A 72 38.65 1.19 11.69
N SER A 73 37.54 0.68 11.21
CA SER A 73 37.45 -0.09 9.94
C SER A 73 36.30 0.40 9.09
N ASP A 74 36.49 0.38 7.77
CA ASP A 74 35.44 0.66 6.80
C ASP A 74 34.32 -0.41 6.88
N TYR A 75 33.10 0.02 6.68
CA TYR A 75 31.92 -0.81 6.82
C TYR A 75 31.19 -0.99 5.49
N PHE A 76 30.83 -2.23 5.16
CA PHE A 76 30.11 -2.54 3.92
C PHE A 76 28.64 -2.85 4.24
N VAL A 77 27.73 -2.14 3.60
CA VAL A 77 26.28 -2.30 3.75
C VAL A 77 25.60 -2.40 2.41
N THR A 78 24.46 -3.06 2.39
CA THR A 78 23.52 -3.03 1.26
C THR A 78 22.59 -1.83 1.46
N TYR A 79 22.38 -1.04 0.42
CA TYR A 79 21.48 0.08 0.45
C TYR A 79 20.10 -0.31 -0.08
N GLU A 80 19.09 -0.26 0.76
CA GLU A 80 17.74 -0.73 0.43
C GLU A 80 16.84 0.31 -0.24
N GLY A 81 17.29 1.55 -0.36
CA GLY A 81 16.56 2.63 -1.02
C GLY A 81 15.63 3.45 -0.11
N VAL A 82 15.29 4.65 -0.58
CA VAL A 82 14.40 5.58 0.14
C VAL A 82 12.98 5.01 0.25
N VAL A 83 12.50 4.29 -0.76
CA VAL A 83 11.14 3.69 -0.76
C VAL A 83 11.03 2.68 0.38
N LYS A 84 12.01 1.79 0.52
CA LYS A 84 12.04 0.80 1.60
C LYS A 84 12.14 1.48 2.98
N TYR A 85 12.94 2.53 3.07
CA TYR A 85 13.04 3.33 4.30
C TYR A 85 11.69 3.91 4.73
N ILE A 86 10.89 4.45 3.77
CA ILE A 86 9.54 4.95 4.05
C ILE A 86 8.61 3.81 4.49
N GLN A 87 8.68 2.66 3.83
CA GLN A 87 7.88 1.48 4.19
C GLN A 87 8.15 1.02 5.61
N MET A 88 9.42 0.93 6.01
CA MET A 88 9.80 0.60 7.39
C MET A 88 9.24 1.58 8.43
N LEU A 89 9.18 2.88 8.10
CA LEU A 89 8.59 3.88 8.98
C LEU A 89 7.05 3.80 9.07
N GLN A 90 6.39 3.06 8.18
CA GLN A 90 4.95 2.78 8.26
C GLN A 90 4.62 1.54 9.10
N GLU A 91 5.62 0.75 9.46
CA GLU A 91 5.42 -0.43 10.29
C GLU A 91 5.02 -0.06 11.73
N LYS A 92 4.36 -1.00 12.41
CA LYS A 92 3.79 -0.77 13.75
C LYS A 92 4.83 -0.43 14.82
N ASP A 93 6.08 -0.83 14.61
CA ASP A 93 7.18 -0.61 15.55
C ASP A 93 7.80 0.80 15.47
N ALA A 94 7.44 1.56 14.42
CA ALA A 94 7.89 2.94 14.30
C ALA A 94 7.08 3.88 15.21
N SER A 95 7.69 5.00 15.61
CA SER A 95 6.99 6.00 16.42
C SER A 95 5.79 6.60 15.66
N ALA A 96 4.73 6.97 16.37
CA ALA A 96 3.53 7.57 15.75
C ALA A 96 3.85 8.82 14.91
N THR A 97 4.86 9.60 15.30
CA THR A 97 5.33 10.77 14.54
C THR A 97 5.98 10.35 13.21
N ALA A 98 6.77 9.27 13.23
CA ALA A 98 7.43 8.74 12.03
C ALA A 98 6.40 8.14 11.06
N GLN A 99 5.42 7.41 11.57
CA GLN A 99 4.32 6.85 10.77
C GLN A 99 3.53 7.96 10.07
N LYS A 100 3.06 8.95 10.82
CA LYS A 100 2.32 10.10 10.27
C LYS A 100 3.12 10.89 9.23
N TRP A 101 4.43 10.97 9.41
CA TRP A 101 5.30 11.59 8.43
C TRP A 101 5.45 10.73 7.16
N ALA A 102 5.62 9.42 7.30
CA ALA A 102 5.73 8.49 6.17
C ALA A 102 4.44 8.40 5.34
N GLU A 103 3.26 8.55 5.97
CA GLU A 103 1.96 8.59 5.28
C GLU A 103 1.87 9.69 4.21
N GLN A 104 2.59 10.80 4.36
CA GLN A 104 2.60 11.90 3.38
C GLN A 104 3.20 11.48 2.03
N PHE A 105 4.01 10.42 2.00
CA PHE A 105 4.68 9.90 0.82
C PHE A 105 4.06 8.60 0.29
N ALA A 106 2.99 8.14 0.92
CA ALA A 106 2.26 6.94 0.54
C ALA A 106 0.87 7.27 0.03
N ARG A 107 0.38 6.44 -0.89
CA ARG A 107 -1.01 6.49 -1.34
C ARG A 107 -1.63 5.12 -1.16
N THR A 108 -2.83 5.09 -0.60
CA THR A 108 -3.65 3.88 -0.63
C THR A 108 -4.11 3.64 -2.06
N THR A 109 -3.76 2.48 -2.59
CA THR A 109 -4.17 2.04 -3.93
C THR A 109 -4.94 0.74 -3.84
N VAL A 110 -5.76 0.48 -4.85
CA VAL A 110 -6.45 -0.81 -4.95
C VAL A 110 -5.40 -1.91 -5.17
N CYS A 111 -5.45 -2.95 -4.37
CA CYS A 111 -4.54 -4.09 -4.50
C CYS A 111 -4.65 -4.69 -5.91
N PRO A 112 -3.55 -4.84 -6.67
CA PRO A 112 -3.59 -5.41 -8.02
C PRO A 112 -4.00 -6.88 -8.05
N GLU A 113 -3.74 -7.63 -6.98
CA GLU A 113 -4.09 -9.05 -6.85
C GLU A 113 -5.59 -9.24 -6.62
N CYS A 114 -6.13 -8.66 -5.55
CA CYS A 114 -7.54 -8.87 -5.18
C CYS A 114 -8.49 -7.82 -5.75
N LYS A 115 -7.98 -6.76 -6.39
CA LYS A 115 -8.75 -5.67 -7.00
C LYS A 115 -9.84 -5.10 -6.07
N GLY A 116 -9.53 -5.05 -4.78
CA GLY A 116 -10.45 -4.55 -3.76
C GLY A 116 -11.32 -5.63 -3.09
N ALA A 117 -11.33 -6.87 -3.57
CA ALA A 117 -12.14 -7.95 -3.02
C ALA A 117 -11.73 -8.35 -1.59
N ARG A 118 -10.46 -8.10 -1.19
CA ARG A 118 -9.88 -8.50 0.11
C ARG A 118 -9.95 -10.01 0.39
N LEU A 119 -10.11 -10.79 -0.66
CA LEU A 119 -10.21 -12.25 -0.64
C LEU A 119 -9.15 -12.84 -1.56
N ASN A 120 -8.73 -14.08 -1.28
CA ASN A 120 -7.87 -14.82 -2.18
C ASN A 120 -8.62 -15.26 -3.45
N LYS A 121 -7.89 -15.62 -4.50
CA LYS A 121 -8.47 -16.03 -5.78
C LYS A 121 -9.35 -17.28 -5.64
N GLU A 122 -8.99 -18.19 -4.74
CA GLU A 122 -9.70 -19.45 -4.51
C GLU A 122 -11.09 -19.20 -3.93
N ALA A 123 -11.23 -18.27 -2.98
CA ALA A 123 -12.52 -17.90 -2.41
C ALA A 123 -13.49 -17.32 -3.47
N LEU A 124 -12.97 -16.67 -4.50
CA LEU A 124 -13.77 -16.08 -5.58
C LEU A 124 -14.29 -17.11 -6.61
N HIS A 125 -13.80 -18.35 -6.55
CA HIS A 125 -14.34 -19.44 -7.38
C HIS A 125 -15.69 -19.99 -6.87
N PHE A 126 -16.00 -19.79 -5.60
CA PHE A 126 -17.31 -20.20 -5.08
C PHE A 126 -18.40 -19.26 -5.57
N ARG A 127 -19.37 -19.80 -6.33
CA ARG A 127 -20.45 -19.03 -6.92
C ARG A 127 -21.81 -19.63 -6.54
N ILE A 128 -22.76 -18.75 -6.36
CA ILE A 128 -24.18 -19.09 -6.34
C ILE A 128 -24.76 -18.50 -7.63
N HIS A 129 -25.18 -19.38 -8.54
CA HIS A 129 -25.53 -19.04 -9.90
C HIS A 129 -24.35 -18.37 -10.62
N ASP A 130 -24.42 -17.10 -10.96
CA ASP A 130 -23.39 -16.32 -11.65
C ASP A 130 -22.57 -15.41 -10.73
N LYS A 131 -22.92 -15.29 -9.43
CA LYS A 131 -22.34 -14.36 -8.48
C LYS A 131 -21.43 -15.04 -7.49
N ASN A 132 -20.26 -14.45 -7.24
CA ASN A 132 -19.39 -14.78 -6.12
C ASN A 132 -19.61 -13.78 -4.97
N ILE A 133 -18.94 -14.00 -3.84
CA ILE A 133 -19.08 -13.15 -2.66
C ILE A 133 -18.66 -11.70 -2.89
N ASN A 134 -17.65 -11.46 -3.74
CA ASN A 134 -17.22 -10.10 -4.07
C ASN A 134 -18.24 -9.39 -4.95
N ASP A 135 -18.86 -10.10 -5.89
CA ASP A 135 -19.91 -9.54 -6.74
C ASP A 135 -21.08 -9.09 -5.85
N LEU A 136 -21.50 -9.93 -4.90
CA LEU A 136 -22.58 -9.60 -3.96
C LEU A 136 -22.22 -8.45 -3.01
N ALA A 137 -20.98 -8.41 -2.53
CA ALA A 137 -20.52 -7.35 -1.61
C ALA A 137 -20.41 -5.96 -2.28
N ASN A 138 -20.31 -5.92 -3.59
CA ASN A 138 -20.23 -4.66 -4.36
C ASN A 138 -21.58 -4.24 -4.98
N MET A 139 -22.64 -5.02 -4.76
CA MET A 139 -23.99 -4.64 -5.20
C MET A 139 -24.56 -3.50 -4.36
N ASP A 140 -25.43 -2.69 -4.97
CA ASP A 140 -26.31 -1.82 -4.21
C ASP A 140 -27.19 -2.63 -3.26
N ILE A 141 -27.52 -2.05 -2.10
CA ILE A 141 -28.25 -2.77 -1.05
C ILE A 141 -29.66 -3.22 -1.50
N ASN A 142 -30.31 -2.45 -2.39
CA ASN A 142 -31.60 -2.83 -2.95
C ASN A 142 -31.44 -4.00 -3.92
N GLU A 143 -30.45 -3.92 -4.82
CA GLU A 143 -30.14 -4.99 -5.77
C GLU A 143 -29.77 -6.29 -5.05
N LEU A 144 -28.96 -6.19 -3.96
CA LEU A 144 -28.58 -7.32 -3.16
C LEU A 144 -29.78 -7.96 -2.45
N TYR A 145 -30.69 -7.12 -1.93
CA TYR A 145 -31.92 -7.61 -1.30
C TYR A 145 -32.81 -8.35 -2.31
N ASP A 146 -33.03 -7.76 -3.49
CA ASP A 146 -33.86 -8.37 -4.54
C ASP A 146 -33.22 -9.68 -5.06
N TRP A 147 -31.90 -9.71 -5.24
CA TRP A 147 -31.19 -10.93 -5.62
C TRP A 147 -31.33 -12.02 -4.55
N LEU A 148 -31.19 -11.69 -3.28
CA LEU A 148 -31.37 -12.64 -2.16
C LEU A 148 -32.80 -13.12 -2.00
N MET A 149 -33.78 -12.30 -2.31
CA MET A 149 -35.19 -12.72 -2.31
C MET A 149 -35.46 -13.77 -3.39
N ASN A 150 -34.74 -13.72 -4.51
CA ASN A 150 -34.91 -14.61 -5.64
C ASN A 150 -33.90 -15.78 -5.69
N VAL A 151 -32.90 -15.83 -4.79
CA VAL A 151 -31.81 -16.82 -4.84
C VAL A 151 -32.30 -18.26 -4.73
N ASP A 152 -33.42 -18.50 -4.09
CA ASP A 152 -34.01 -19.84 -3.91
C ASP A 152 -34.29 -20.53 -5.26
N GLN A 153 -34.49 -19.78 -6.34
CA GLN A 153 -34.72 -20.32 -7.70
C GLN A 153 -33.46 -21.01 -8.26
N PHE A 154 -32.28 -20.61 -7.78
CA PHE A 154 -30.98 -21.13 -8.24
C PHE A 154 -30.44 -22.24 -7.35
N LEU A 155 -31.11 -22.56 -6.26
CA LEU A 155 -30.69 -23.55 -5.27
C LEU A 155 -31.42 -24.87 -5.45
N SER A 156 -30.70 -25.98 -5.33
CA SER A 156 -31.31 -27.31 -5.20
C SER A 156 -32.04 -27.46 -3.85
N ASP A 157 -32.95 -28.42 -3.74
CA ASP A 157 -33.72 -28.67 -2.50
C ASP A 157 -32.82 -28.92 -1.30
N LYS A 158 -31.69 -29.61 -1.47
CA LYS A 158 -30.68 -29.80 -0.43
C LYS A 158 -30.04 -28.48 0.00
N GLN A 159 -29.66 -27.65 -0.97
CA GLN A 159 -29.04 -26.33 -0.70
C GLN A 159 -30.05 -25.39 -0.03
N LYS A 160 -31.32 -25.38 -0.45
CA LYS A 160 -32.38 -24.60 0.20
C LYS A 160 -32.53 -24.94 1.68
N LYS A 161 -32.53 -26.25 2.02
CA LYS A 161 -32.60 -26.67 3.42
C LYS A 161 -31.40 -26.20 4.24
N ILE A 162 -30.20 -26.26 3.68
CA ILE A 162 -28.96 -25.81 4.35
C ILE A 162 -28.97 -24.29 4.53
N ALA A 163 -29.39 -23.56 3.51
CA ALA A 163 -29.30 -22.09 3.48
C ALA A 163 -30.48 -21.39 4.19
N ALA A 164 -31.57 -22.08 4.49
CA ALA A 164 -32.83 -21.49 4.93
C ALA A 164 -32.69 -20.51 6.10
N GLU A 165 -32.03 -20.94 7.18
CA GLU A 165 -31.83 -20.09 8.37
C GLU A 165 -30.93 -18.90 8.09
N ILE A 166 -29.86 -19.13 7.33
CA ILE A 166 -28.88 -18.08 6.96
C ILE A 166 -29.54 -17.04 6.06
N LEU A 167 -30.26 -17.47 5.05
CA LEU A 167 -30.97 -16.56 4.14
C LEU A 167 -32.06 -15.75 4.86
N LYS A 168 -32.78 -16.37 5.76
CA LYS A 168 -33.78 -15.69 6.58
C LYS A 168 -33.15 -14.54 7.39
N GLU A 169 -32.04 -14.84 8.07
CA GLU A 169 -31.33 -13.86 8.87
C GLU A 169 -30.76 -12.71 8.03
N ILE A 170 -30.13 -13.02 6.89
CA ILE A 170 -29.57 -11.99 5.99
C ILE A 170 -30.70 -11.12 5.43
N ARG A 171 -31.81 -11.70 4.96
CA ARG A 171 -32.97 -10.96 4.43
C ARG A 171 -33.55 -10.02 5.48
N THR A 172 -33.66 -10.47 6.70
CA THR A 172 -34.18 -9.66 7.84
C THR A 172 -33.28 -8.47 8.11
N ARG A 173 -31.96 -8.68 8.15
CA ARG A 173 -31.00 -7.60 8.40
C ARG A 173 -30.93 -6.58 7.25
N LEU A 174 -30.95 -7.05 6.01
CA LEU A 174 -30.97 -6.16 4.85
C LEU A 174 -32.24 -5.33 4.80
N LYS A 175 -33.39 -5.96 5.06
CA LYS A 175 -34.67 -5.24 5.15
C LYS A 175 -34.61 -4.14 6.21
N PHE A 176 -34.09 -4.44 7.40
CA PHE A 176 -33.93 -3.43 8.45
C PHE A 176 -33.03 -2.26 7.98
N LEU A 177 -31.92 -2.54 7.29
CA LEU A 177 -31.05 -1.48 6.75
C LEU A 177 -31.77 -0.62 5.71
N LEU A 178 -32.58 -1.22 4.85
CA LEU A 178 -33.39 -0.51 3.86
C LEU A 178 -34.45 0.37 4.51
N ASP A 179 -35.13 -0.17 5.53
CA ASP A 179 -36.17 0.55 6.27
C ASP A 179 -35.59 1.77 7.00
N VAL A 180 -34.41 1.63 7.64
CA VAL A 180 -33.70 2.73 8.31
C VAL A 180 -33.11 3.71 7.31
N GLY A 181 -32.55 3.24 6.20
CA GLY A 181 -31.96 4.10 5.14
C GLY A 181 -33.01 4.97 4.45
N SER A 182 -34.23 4.48 4.25
CA SER A 182 -35.31 5.25 3.65
C SER A 182 -35.77 6.43 4.53
N VAL A 183 -35.58 6.34 5.83
CA VAL A 183 -35.90 7.43 6.78
C VAL A 183 -34.84 8.54 6.76
N SER A 184 -33.59 8.21 6.41
CA SER A 184 -32.48 9.20 6.41
C SER A 184 -32.56 10.22 5.28
N TYR A 185 -33.23 9.93 4.17
CA TYR A 185 -33.38 10.84 3.04
C TYR A 185 -34.61 11.76 3.10
N THR A 186 -35.43 11.65 4.12
CA THR A 186 -36.66 12.46 4.26
C THR A 186 -36.51 13.67 5.18
N HIS A 187 -35.29 13.95 5.65
CA HIS A 187 -35.01 15.16 6.48
C HIS A 187 -34.15 16.17 5.73
#